data_194a0a0634e5a7f62fa59f7baceb072c
#
_entry.id   194a0a0634e5a7f62fa59f7baceb072c
#
_cell.length_a   1.000
_cell.length_b   1.000
_cell.length_c   1.000
_cell.angle_alpha   90.00
_cell.angle_beta   90.00
_cell.angle_gamma   90.00
#
_symmetry.space_group_name_H-M   'P 1'
#
loop_
_entity.id
_entity.type
_entity.pdbx_description
1 polymer ?
#
loop_
_entity_poly.entity_id
_entity_poly.type
_entity_poly.pdbx_seq_one_letter_code
_entity_poly.pdbx_strand_id
1 'polypeptide(L)'
;TDAELKLYADELAHKFIITDGHVDLPYRLRMKNFRLEREYLGIPVSTKEGDFDYERAKKGGLDAPFMSIYIPSSYQLQPDFGKSLADSLISMITGIADAHPDKFAIALSPAEVEANFKTGKISLPMGMENGAPIGNDLANLKYFFDKGIRYITLTHGKDNQICDSSYDTTATSNGLSAFGEQVVAEMNNLGIMVDISHVSDSTFYDVLKITKAPLIASHSSCRKFTPGFQRNMSDDMIKKLGENGGVIQINFGSAFLDSAVRAGNEENRKKLQALLDEQGLKATDSLAAPIIEQFQKENPSLFADVKIVADHIDHVVTLAGIDHVGFGSDFDGVGDSLPTGLKDVSQFPNLIYELLKRGYSEADIKKVCGANVLRVWNEVQAFAQSK
;
A
#
# COMPACT_ATOMS: atom_id res chain seq x y z
N THR A 1 13.46 -12.29 -28.59
CA THR A 1 14.30 -11.08 -28.41
C THR A 1 13.82 -10.25 -27.23
N ASP A 2 14.66 -9.33 -26.74
CA ASP A 2 14.32 -8.42 -25.65
C ASP A 2 13.08 -7.56 -25.98
N ALA A 3 12.97 -7.12 -27.24
CA ALA A 3 11.82 -6.35 -27.70
C ALA A 3 10.51 -7.17 -27.70
N GLU A 4 10.57 -8.44 -28.10
CA GLU A 4 9.41 -9.34 -28.06
C GLU A 4 8.96 -9.61 -26.63
N LEU A 5 9.92 -9.76 -25.70
CA LEU A 5 9.61 -10.00 -24.30
C LEU A 5 8.95 -8.77 -23.64
N LYS A 6 9.34 -7.55 -24.03
CA LYS A 6 8.68 -6.31 -23.57
C LYS A 6 7.26 -6.19 -24.10
N LEU A 7 7.04 -6.52 -25.37
CA LEU A 7 5.69 -6.55 -25.94
C LEU A 7 4.81 -7.59 -25.26
N TYR A 8 5.37 -8.76 -24.96
CA TYR A 8 4.66 -9.81 -24.23
C TYR A 8 4.33 -9.40 -22.77
N ALA A 9 5.24 -8.71 -22.11
CA ALA A 9 4.97 -8.15 -20.78
C ALA A 9 3.83 -7.15 -20.78
N ASP A 10 3.77 -6.29 -21.80
CA ASP A 10 2.68 -5.34 -21.99
C ASP A 10 1.35 -6.06 -22.30
N GLU A 11 1.38 -7.09 -23.14
CA GLU A 11 0.22 -7.95 -23.42
C GLU A 11 -0.32 -8.58 -22.13
N LEU A 12 0.56 -9.17 -21.29
CA LEU A 12 0.16 -9.81 -20.05
C LEU A 12 -0.39 -8.81 -19.02
N ALA A 13 0.14 -7.58 -18.98
CA ALA A 13 -0.38 -6.51 -18.14
C ALA A 13 -1.84 -6.15 -18.43
N HIS A 14 -2.27 -6.32 -19.68
CA HIS A 14 -3.65 -6.05 -20.11
C HIS A 14 -4.52 -7.32 -20.20
N LYS A 15 -3.91 -8.49 -20.13
CA LYS A 15 -4.59 -9.79 -20.14
C LYS A 15 -5.09 -10.20 -18.77
N PHE A 16 -4.33 -9.89 -17.73
CA PHE A 16 -4.64 -10.25 -16.34
C PHE A 16 -5.04 -9.03 -15.54
N ILE A 17 -5.90 -9.24 -14.55
CA ILE A 17 -6.22 -8.19 -13.57
C ILE A 17 -4.95 -7.86 -12.79
N ILE A 18 -4.50 -6.62 -12.85
CA ILE A 18 -3.48 -6.10 -11.96
C ILE A 18 -4.17 -5.41 -10.77
N THR A 19 -3.85 -5.90 -9.58
CA THR A 19 -4.22 -5.28 -8.31
C THR A 19 -3.00 -4.60 -7.69
N ASP A 20 -3.24 -3.53 -6.96
CA ASP A 20 -2.24 -2.90 -6.12
C ASP A 20 -2.76 -2.85 -4.68
N GLY A 21 -1.99 -3.37 -3.73
CA GLY A 21 -2.41 -3.45 -2.33
C GLY A 21 -2.60 -2.10 -1.64
N HIS A 22 -1.98 -1.02 -2.17
CA HIS A 22 -2.01 0.27 -1.50
C HIS A 22 -1.65 1.45 -2.41
N VAL A 23 -2.58 2.39 -2.56
CA VAL A 23 -2.39 3.64 -3.31
C VAL A 23 -2.99 4.80 -2.52
N ASP A 24 -2.18 5.81 -2.21
CA ASP A 24 -2.55 6.95 -1.36
C ASP A 24 -3.19 8.12 -2.09
N LEU A 25 -3.82 7.87 -3.22
CA LEU A 25 -4.55 8.89 -3.98
C LEU A 25 -5.51 9.72 -3.11
N PRO A 26 -6.35 9.13 -2.21
CA PRO A 26 -7.32 9.92 -1.44
C PRO A 26 -6.64 10.98 -0.58
N TYR A 27 -5.57 10.62 0.13
CA TYR A 27 -4.86 11.56 0.99
C TYR A 27 -4.09 12.61 0.19
N ARG A 28 -3.46 12.23 -0.92
CA ARG A 28 -2.83 13.18 -1.85
C ARG A 28 -3.82 14.24 -2.34
N LEU A 29 -5.00 13.82 -2.76
CA LEU A 29 -6.04 14.75 -3.22
C LEU A 29 -6.49 15.69 -2.09
N ARG A 30 -6.63 15.17 -0.86
CA ARG A 30 -6.93 15.99 0.30
C ARG A 30 -5.85 17.03 0.55
N MET A 31 -4.59 16.68 0.51
CA MET A 31 -3.45 17.59 0.71
C MET A 31 -3.39 18.68 -0.36
N LYS A 32 -3.90 18.40 -1.56
CA LYS A 32 -4.03 19.37 -2.67
C LYS A 32 -5.35 20.17 -2.61
N ASN A 33 -6.12 20.10 -1.50
CA ASN A 33 -7.44 20.72 -1.36
C ASN A 33 -8.44 20.28 -2.44
N PHE A 34 -8.39 19.03 -2.85
CA PHE A 34 -9.35 18.48 -3.81
C PHE A 34 -10.77 18.55 -3.24
N ARG A 35 -11.67 19.14 -4.02
CA ARG A 35 -13.11 19.22 -3.74
C ARG A 35 -13.87 18.83 -4.98
N LEU A 36 -14.81 17.91 -4.86
CA LEU A 36 -15.61 17.43 -5.98
C LEU A 36 -16.45 18.52 -6.67
N GLU A 37 -16.80 19.56 -5.93
CA GLU A 37 -17.57 20.70 -6.45
C GLU A 37 -16.73 21.66 -7.31
N ARG A 38 -15.42 21.54 -7.29
CA ARG A 38 -14.52 22.29 -8.16
C ARG A 38 -14.09 21.42 -9.32
N GLU A 39 -13.78 22.04 -10.44
CA GLU A 39 -13.21 21.37 -11.61
C GLU A 39 -11.76 20.86 -11.35
N TYR A 40 -11.58 20.03 -10.34
CA TYR A 40 -10.39 19.17 -10.21
C TYR A 40 -10.46 17.99 -11.13
N LEU A 41 -11.26 18.11 -12.14
CA LEU A 41 -11.76 17.09 -13.02
C LEU A 41 -10.66 16.36 -13.79
N GLY A 42 -9.47 16.91 -13.91
CA GLY A 42 -8.34 16.23 -14.49
C GLY A 42 -7.57 15.29 -13.56
N ILE A 43 -7.65 15.49 -12.22
CA ILE A 43 -6.72 14.82 -11.30
C ILE A 43 -6.87 13.31 -11.27
N PRO A 44 -8.06 12.70 -11.13
CA PRO A 44 -8.15 11.24 -11.17
C PRO A 44 -8.16 10.65 -12.59
N VAL A 45 -8.38 11.44 -13.63
CA VAL A 45 -8.48 10.99 -15.04
C VAL A 45 -7.17 11.19 -15.75
N SER A 46 -6.62 12.42 -15.75
CA SER A 46 -5.35 12.75 -16.39
C SER A 46 -4.66 13.87 -15.62
N THR A 47 -3.41 13.64 -15.21
CA THR A 47 -2.63 14.64 -14.47
C THR A 47 -1.13 14.47 -14.73
N LYS A 48 -0.38 15.56 -14.57
CA LYS A 48 1.09 15.54 -14.59
C LYS A 48 1.69 15.32 -13.20
N GLU A 49 0.89 15.49 -12.16
CA GLU A 49 1.32 15.36 -10.76
C GLU A 49 0.89 14.02 -10.17
N GLY A 50 1.66 13.55 -9.18
CA GLY A 50 1.44 12.30 -8.48
C GLY A 50 1.68 11.07 -9.37
N ASP A 51 1.38 9.91 -8.80
CA ASP A 51 1.78 8.63 -9.38
C ASP A 51 0.59 7.91 -10.02
N PHE A 52 -0.64 8.29 -9.68
CA PHE A 52 -1.88 7.68 -10.17
C PHE A 52 -2.78 8.68 -10.91
N ASP A 53 -3.24 8.28 -12.09
CA ASP A 53 -4.46 8.74 -12.76
C ASP A 53 -5.01 7.63 -13.66
N TYR A 54 -6.23 7.82 -14.18
CA TYR A 54 -6.91 6.83 -15.01
C TYR A 54 -6.12 6.49 -16.30
N GLU A 55 -5.64 7.50 -17.03
CA GLU A 55 -4.96 7.27 -18.31
C GLU A 55 -3.66 6.49 -18.12
N ARG A 56 -2.86 6.85 -17.12
CA ARG A 56 -1.62 6.12 -16.79
C ARG A 56 -1.92 4.73 -16.26
N ALA A 57 -2.95 4.57 -15.40
CA ALA A 57 -3.37 3.27 -14.91
C ALA A 57 -3.81 2.34 -16.06
N LYS A 58 -4.62 2.82 -16.99
CA LYS A 58 -4.99 2.05 -18.19
C LYS A 58 -3.79 1.69 -19.05
N LYS A 59 -2.83 2.61 -19.20
CA LYS A 59 -1.60 2.35 -19.94
C LYS A 59 -0.76 1.25 -19.28
N GLY A 60 -0.71 1.22 -17.96
CA GLY A 60 0.04 0.22 -17.19
C GLY A 60 -0.70 -1.10 -16.93
N GLY A 61 -1.99 -1.17 -17.28
CA GLY A 61 -2.83 -2.34 -17.03
C GLY A 61 -3.34 -2.45 -15.59
N LEU A 62 -3.25 -1.39 -14.77
CA LEU A 62 -3.75 -1.42 -13.40
C LEU A 62 -5.29 -1.38 -13.38
N ASP A 63 -5.91 -2.38 -12.74
CA ASP A 63 -7.37 -2.57 -12.76
C ASP A 63 -8.04 -2.43 -11.39
N ALA A 64 -7.31 -2.70 -10.31
CA ALA A 64 -7.88 -2.68 -8.96
C ALA A 64 -6.87 -2.20 -7.90
N PRO A 65 -6.54 -0.89 -7.86
CA PRO A 65 -5.79 -0.29 -6.77
C PRO A 65 -6.66 -0.20 -5.51
N PHE A 66 -6.19 -0.75 -4.39
CA PHE A 66 -6.80 -0.48 -3.09
C PHE A 66 -6.52 0.96 -2.70
N MET A 67 -7.55 1.79 -2.66
CA MET A 67 -7.48 3.19 -2.26
C MET A 67 -7.29 3.30 -0.75
N SER A 68 -6.17 3.86 -0.32
CA SER A 68 -5.84 4.03 1.10
C SER A 68 -6.69 5.14 1.73
N ILE A 69 -7.45 4.78 2.74
CA ILE A 69 -8.13 5.72 3.63
C ILE A 69 -7.17 5.95 4.81
N TYR A 70 -6.15 6.78 4.56
CA TYR A 70 -5.05 7.02 5.49
C TYR A 70 -5.43 7.97 6.61
N ILE A 71 -5.17 7.55 7.84
CA ILE A 71 -5.42 8.34 9.06
C ILE A 71 -4.08 8.64 9.77
N PRO A 72 -3.57 9.86 9.68
CA PRO A 72 -2.35 10.24 10.38
C PRO A 72 -2.43 9.99 11.88
N SER A 73 -1.30 9.61 12.49
CA SER A 73 -1.23 9.32 13.93
C SER A 73 -1.62 10.51 14.83
N SER A 74 -1.50 11.74 14.35
CA SER A 74 -1.98 12.94 15.06
C SER A 74 -3.48 12.93 15.35
N TYR A 75 -4.27 12.17 14.59
CA TYR A 75 -5.71 12.01 14.80
C TYR A 75 -6.07 10.95 15.85
N GLN A 76 -5.09 10.15 16.31
CA GLN A 76 -5.33 9.08 17.31
C GLN A 76 -5.77 9.63 18.66
N LEU A 77 -5.31 10.84 19.03
CA LEU A 77 -5.69 11.51 20.27
C LEU A 77 -7.11 12.09 20.26
N GLN A 78 -7.75 12.10 19.09
CA GLN A 78 -9.10 12.65 18.87
C GLN A 78 -9.88 11.70 17.94
N PRO A 79 -10.37 10.56 18.45
CA PRO A 79 -10.99 9.51 17.63
C PRO A 79 -12.11 9.98 16.71
N ASP A 80 -12.94 10.92 17.14
CA ASP A 80 -14.03 11.49 16.33
C ASP A 80 -13.51 12.24 15.10
N PHE A 81 -12.36 12.91 15.20
CA PHE A 81 -11.72 13.55 14.04
C PHE A 81 -11.16 12.51 13.07
N GLY A 82 -10.58 11.41 13.57
CA GLY A 82 -10.12 10.31 12.73
C GLY A 82 -11.27 9.68 11.95
N LYS A 83 -12.41 9.46 12.59
CA LYS A 83 -13.63 8.95 11.95
C LYS A 83 -14.17 9.92 10.90
N SER A 84 -14.24 11.20 11.20
CA SER A 84 -14.67 12.24 10.25
C SER A 84 -13.73 12.35 9.05
N LEU A 85 -12.42 12.19 9.25
CA LEU A 85 -11.46 12.16 8.16
C LEU A 85 -11.68 10.92 7.28
N ALA A 86 -11.83 9.73 7.87
CA ALA A 86 -12.12 8.51 7.14
C ALA A 86 -13.38 8.66 6.28
N ASP A 87 -14.47 9.17 6.85
CA ASP A 87 -15.72 9.45 6.12
C ASP A 87 -15.52 10.40 4.94
N SER A 88 -14.72 11.45 5.13
CA SER A 88 -14.40 12.40 4.07
C SER A 88 -13.62 11.75 2.92
N LEU A 89 -12.64 10.93 3.22
CA LEU A 89 -11.83 10.23 2.21
C LEU A 89 -12.66 9.16 1.48
N ILE A 90 -13.49 8.39 2.19
CA ILE A 90 -14.40 7.42 1.59
C ILE A 90 -15.38 8.13 0.64
N SER A 91 -15.98 9.23 1.08
CA SER A 91 -16.90 10.03 0.26
C SER A 91 -16.22 10.59 -0.99
N MET A 92 -14.94 10.97 -0.89
CA MET A 92 -14.16 11.43 -2.03
C MET A 92 -14.00 10.33 -3.09
N ILE A 93 -13.64 9.12 -2.69
CA ILE A 93 -13.46 7.99 -3.62
C ILE A 93 -14.79 7.56 -4.25
N THR A 94 -15.85 7.49 -3.45
CA THR A 94 -17.20 7.21 -3.95
C THR A 94 -17.64 8.28 -4.97
N GLY A 95 -17.42 9.56 -4.64
CA GLY A 95 -17.76 10.66 -5.53
C GLY A 95 -16.95 10.67 -6.84
N ILE A 96 -15.69 10.22 -6.84
CA ILE A 96 -14.89 10.04 -8.06
C ILE A 96 -15.51 8.95 -8.95
N ALA A 97 -15.92 7.83 -8.38
CA ALA A 97 -16.58 6.77 -9.14
C ALA A 97 -17.93 7.24 -9.71
N ASP A 98 -18.71 7.99 -8.92
CA ASP A 98 -20.00 8.55 -9.36
C ASP A 98 -19.84 9.62 -10.45
N ALA A 99 -18.78 10.43 -10.39
CA ALA A 99 -18.49 11.46 -11.40
C ALA A 99 -17.96 10.87 -12.74
N HIS A 100 -17.35 9.68 -12.69
CA HIS A 100 -16.75 9.02 -13.86
C HIS A 100 -17.19 7.54 -13.97
N PRO A 101 -18.49 7.26 -14.07
CA PRO A 101 -19.02 5.90 -14.03
C PRO A 101 -18.65 5.04 -15.25
N ASP A 102 -18.15 5.67 -16.30
CA ASP A 102 -17.59 5.02 -17.50
C ASP A 102 -16.15 4.53 -17.29
N LYS A 103 -15.45 5.06 -16.26
CA LYS A 103 -14.02 4.81 -15.98
C LYS A 103 -13.79 4.02 -14.70
N PHE A 104 -14.52 4.35 -13.65
CA PHE A 104 -14.31 3.79 -12.32
C PHE A 104 -15.57 3.13 -11.78
N ALA A 105 -15.38 2.18 -10.88
CA ALA A 105 -16.46 1.61 -10.08
C ALA A 105 -15.92 1.24 -8.69
N ILE A 106 -16.71 1.45 -7.64
CA ILE A 106 -16.40 0.87 -6.33
C ILE A 106 -16.48 -0.65 -6.45
N ALA A 107 -15.57 -1.36 -5.80
CA ALA A 107 -15.59 -2.81 -5.72
C ALA A 107 -15.57 -3.28 -4.27
N LEU A 108 -16.55 -4.09 -3.89
CA LEU A 108 -16.74 -4.60 -2.54
C LEU A 108 -16.40 -6.09 -2.42
N SER A 109 -16.04 -6.72 -3.54
CA SER A 109 -15.67 -8.14 -3.63
C SER A 109 -14.77 -8.41 -4.84
N PRO A 110 -14.00 -9.53 -4.84
CA PRO A 110 -13.27 -10.01 -6.01
C PRO A 110 -14.15 -10.20 -7.25
N ALA A 111 -15.38 -10.68 -7.07
CA ALA A 111 -16.32 -10.86 -8.18
C ALA A 111 -16.71 -9.54 -8.84
N GLU A 112 -16.82 -8.45 -8.08
CA GLU A 112 -17.06 -7.11 -8.63
C GLU A 112 -15.83 -6.57 -9.35
N VAL A 113 -14.61 -6.84 -8.86
CA VAL A 113 -13.37 -6.52 -9.57
C VAL A 113 -13.34 -7.21 -10.94
N GLU A 114 -13.64 -8.50 -10.99
CA GLU A 114 -13.72 -9.26 -12.25
C GLU A 114 -14.80 -8.73 -13.20
N ALA A 115 -15.95 -8.35 -12.67
CA ALA A 115 -17.05 -7.78 -13.49
C ALA A 115 -16.65 -6.40 -14.07
N ASN A 116 -16.01 -5.55 -13.27
CA ASN A 116 -15.53 -4.25 -13.72
C ASN A 116 -14.43 -4.39 -14.77
N PHE A 117 -13.49 -5.31 -14.57
CA PHE A 117 -12.43 -5.62 -15.56
C PHE A 117 -13.02 -5.98 -16.94
N LYS A 118 -14.03 -6.85 -16.97
CA LYS A 118 -14.71 -7.25 -18.21
C LYS A 118 -15.38 -6.08 -18.95
N THR A 119 -15.73 -5.01 -18.23
CA THR A 119 -16.33 -3.79 -18.81
C THR A 119 -15.30 -2.67 -19.04
N GLY A 120 -14.01 -2.94 -18.77
CA GLY A 120 -12.91 -1.99 -18.96
C GLY A 120 -12.79 -0.91 -17.91
N LYS A 121 -13.54 -1.01 -16.81
CA LYS A 121 -13.47 -0.05 -15.68
C LYS A 121 -12.36 -0.43 -14.71
N ILE A 122 -11.78 0.59 -14.08
CA ILE A 122 -10.89 0.41 -12.93
C ILE A 122 -11.75 0.31 -11.66
N SER A 123 -11.56 -0.76 -10.91
CA SER A 123 -12.16 -0.95 -9.60
C SER A 123 -11.45 -0.11 -8.54
N LEU A 124 -12.20 0.46 -7.62
CA LEU A 124 -11.68 1.22 -6.47
C LEU A 124 -12.08 0.53 -5.16
N PRO A 125 -11.49 -0.63 -4.80
CA PRO A 125 -11.61 -1.16 -3.46
C PRO A 125 -10.92 -0.24 -2.47
N MET A 126 -11.37 -0.22 -1.21
CA MET A 126 -10.85 0.67 -0.17
C MET A 126 -10.29 -0.11 1.01
N GLY A 127 -9.11 0.31 1.49
CA GLY A 127 -8.53 -0.13 2.74
C GLY A 127 -8.31 1.04 3.68
N MET A 128 -8.59 0.87 4.97
CA MET A 128 -8.29 1.90 5.97
C MET A 128 -6.89 1.68 6.54
N GLU A 129 -6.03 2.67 6.36
CA GLU A 129 -4.69 2.65 6.92
C GLU A 129 -4.64 3.40 8.24
N ASN A 130 -4.35 2.67 9.31
CA ASN A 130 -4.47 3.00 10.71
C ASN A 130 -5.89 2.79 11.26
N GLY A 131 -6.06 1.76 12.07
CA GLY A 131 -7.34 1.42 12.72
C GLY A 131 -7.78 2.38 13.84
N ALA A 132 -7.09 3.50 14.05
CA ALA A 132 -7.43 4.46 15.10
C ALA A 132 -8.90 4.96 15.04
N PRO A 133 -9.55 5.14 13.87
CA PRO A 133 -10.96 5.55 13.78
C PRO A 133 -11.97 4.57 14.38
N ILE A 134 -11.57 3.32 14.64
CA ILE A 134 -12.42 2.36 15.34
C ILE A 134 -12.67 2.83 16.78
N GLY A 135 -11.76 3.64 17.35
CA GLY A 135 -11.85 4.08 18.74
C GLY A 135 -11.84 2.88 19.68
N ASN A 136 -12.73 2.89 20.67
CA ASN A 136 -12.94 1.78 21.60
C ASN A 136 -14.31 1.10 21.42
N ASP A 137 -14.86 1.18 20.20
CA ASP A 137 -16.19 0.66 19.88
C ASP A 137 -16.13 -0.26 18.65
N LEU A 138 -16.29 -1.56 18.86
CA LEU A 138 -16.31 -2.58 17.80
C LEU A 138 -17.40 -2.34 16.75
N ALA A 139 -18.48 -1.63 17.08
CA ALA A 139 -19.53 -1.30 16.10
C ALA A 139 -18.99 -0.44 14.94
N ASN A 140 -17.89 0.29 15.15
CA ASN A 140 -17.24 1.05 14.10
C ASN A 140 -16.60 0.16 13.01
N LEU A 141 -16.27 -1.10 13.29
CA LEU A 141 -15.82 -2.04 12.27
C LEU A 141 -16.92 -2.30 11.24
N LYS A 142 -18.14 -2.63 11.71
CA LYS A 142 -19.30 -2.80 10.83
C LYS A 142 -19.65 -1.51 10.10
N TYR A 143 -19.59 -0.38 10.77
CA TYR A 143 -19.82 0.93 10.17
C TYR A 143 -18.90 1.18 8.96
N PHE A 144 -17.60 0.92 9.08
CA PHE A 144 -16.66 1.11 7.98
C PHE A 144 -16.78 0.02 6.91
N PHE A 145 -17.08 -1.22 7.30
CA PHE A 145 -17.40 -2.29 6.34
C PHE A 145 -18.58 -1.92 5.45
N ASP A 146 -19.66 -1.42 6.04
CA ASP A 146 -20.86 -0.99 5.31
C ASP A 146 -20.56 0.21 4.37
N LYS A 147 -19.54 1.00 4.67
CA LYS A 147 -19.04 2.08 3.82
C LYS A 147 -18.04 1.64 2.75
N GLY A 148 -17.72 0.37 2.67
CA GLY A 148 -16.90 -0.21 1.62
C GLY A 148 -15.45 -0.52 1.99
N ILE A 149 -15.03 -0.36 3.25
CA ILE A 149 -13.70 -0.77 3.70
C ILE A 149 -13.58 -2.29 3.66
N ARG A 150 -12.49 -2.79 3.06
CA ARG A 150 -12.26 -4.23 2.86
C ARG A 150 -10.96 -4.75 3.48
N TYR A 151 -10.03 -3.88 3.83
CA TYR A 151 -8.99 -4.19 4.80
C TYR A 151 -8.81 -3.06 5.81
N ILE A 152 -8.21 -3.37 6.95
CA ILE A 152 -7.78 -2.37 7.93
C ILE A 152 -6.35 -2.70 8.35
N THR A 153 -5.43 -1.76 8.11
CA THR A 153 -4.09 -1.77 8.69
C THR A 153 -4.21 -1.38 10.15
N LEU A 154 -3.84 -2.27 11.06
CA LEU A 154 -4.17 -2.14 12.48
C LEU A 154 -3.62 -0.88 13.13
N THR A 155 -2.42 -0.46 12.72
CA THR A 155 -1.80 0.81 13.13
C THR A 155 -0.96 1.39 11.99
N HIS A 156 -0.36 2.57 12.19
CA HIS A 156 0.57 3.18 11.22
C HIS A 156 1.87 3.63 11.93
N GLY A 157 2.10 4.92 12.08
CA GLY A 157 3.37 5.47 12.57
C GLY A 157 3.53 5.48 14.08
N LYS A 158 2.48 5.18 14.85
CA LYS A 158 2.44 5.18 16.31
C LYS A 158 1.59 4.04 16.83
N ASP A 159 1.91 3.55 18.02
CA ASP A 159 1.04 2.67 18.78
C ASP A 159 -0.35 3.30 18.91
N ASN A 160 -1.38 2.49 18.84
CA ASN A 160 -2.75 2.92 19.06
C ASN A 160 -3.49 1.96 20.02
N GLN A 161 -4.81 2.13 20.18
CA GLN A 161 -5.61 1.29 21.07
C GLN A 161 -5.68 -0.19 20.65
N ILE A 162 -5.29 -0.52 19.40
CA ILE A 162 -5.35 -1.88 18.86
C ILE A 162 -4.02 -2.61 19.09
N CYS A 163 -2.90 -1.99 18.72
CA CYS A 163 -1.59 -2.65 18.73
C CYS A 163 -0.42 -1.68 18.64
N ASP A 164 0.77 -2.24 18.77
CA ASP A 164 2.04 -1.54 18.63
C ASP A 164 2.48 -1.43 17.16
N SER A 165 3.07 -0.27 16.83
CA SER A 165 3.63 0.06 15.52
C SER A 165 5.10 -0.36 15.41
N SER A 166 5.54 -0.71 14.20
CA SER A 166 6.96 -0.94 13.88
C SER A 166 7.83 0.32 13.95
N TYR A 167 7.23 1.49 13.96
CA TYR A 167 7.90 2.79 14.06
C TYR A 167 7.93 3.38 15.46
N ASP A 168 7.10 2.87 16.37
CA ASP A 168 7.05 3.35 17.75
C ASP A 168 7.89 2.44 18.65
N THR A 169 8.75 3.05 19.44
CA THR A 169 9.62 2.33 20.39
C THR A 169 9.01 2.22 21.78
N THR A 170 7.80 2.76 21.97
CA THR A 170 7.11 2.77 23.28
C THR A 170 6.67 1.37 23.67
N ALA A 171 6.26 0.54 22.70
CA ALA A 171 5.74 -0.81 22.93
C ALA A 171 4.60 -0.83 23.97
N THR A 172 3.58 -0.01 23.73
CA THR A 172 2.49 0.29 24.68
C THR A 172 1.73 -0.97 25.14
N SER A 173 1.53 -1.92 24.21
CA SER A 173 0.80 -3.16 24.46
C SER A 173 1.71 -4.40 24.46
N ASN A 174 3.00 -4.27 24.12
CA ASN A 174 3.92 -5.35 23.82
C ASN A 174 3.40 -6.30 22.73
N GLY A 175 2.71 -5.75 21.74
CA GLY A 175 2.07 -6.46 20.64
C GLY A 175 0.63 -6.04 20.46
N LEU A 176 -0.29 -7.02 20.46
CA LEU A 176 -1.72 -6.79 20.31
C LEU A 176 -2.35 -6.49 21.68
N SER A 177 -3.16 -5.44 21.78
CA SER A 177 -3.91 -5.15 23.01
C SER A 177 -5.09 -6.11 23.21
N ALA A 178 -5.66 -6.17 24.41
CA ALA A 178 -6.88 -6.95 24.65
C ALA A 178 -8.09 -6.47 23.80
N PHE A 179 -8.14 -5.17 23.49
CA PHE A 179 -9.12 -4.64 22.54
C PHE A 179 -8.76 -5.06 21.10
N GLY A 180 -7.47 -5.04 20.76
CA GLY A 180 -6.98 -5.48 19.45
C GLY A 180 -7.32 -6.95 19.15
N GLU A 181 -7.31 -7.83 20.14
CA GLU A 181 -7.77 -9.23 19.97
C GLU A 181 -9.25 -9.28 19.54
N GLN A 182 -10.11 -8.45 20.14
CA GLN A 182 -11.51 -8.34 19.77
C GLN A 182 -11.69 -7.74 18.38
N VAL A 183 -10.87 -6.74 18.02
CA VAL A 183 -10.86 -6.13 16.67
C VAL A 183 -10.53 -7.18 15.62
N VAL A 184 -9.46 -7.95 15.78
CA VAL A 184 -9.07 -9.01 14.82
C VAL A 184 -10.16 -10.06 14.68
N ALA A 185 -10.76 -10.50 15.79
CA ALA A 185 -11.85 -11.49 15.78
C ALA A 185 -13.06 -10.93 15.01
N GLU A 186 -13.45 -9.69 15.26
CA GLU A 186 -14.60 -9.07 14.60
C GLU A 186 -14.33 -8.77 13.12
N MET A 187 -13.10 -8.39 12.75
CA MET A 187 -12.71 -8.26 11.35
C MET A 187 -12.88 -9.58 10.59
N ASN A 188 -12.47 -10.71 11.19
CA ASN A 188 -12.71 -12.03 10.60
C ASN A 188 -14.20 -12.33 10.45
N ASN A 189 -15.04 -11.98 11.43
CA ASN A 189 -16.49 -12.20 11.40
C ASN A 189 -17.19 -11.36 10.32
N LEU A 190 -16.70 -10.14 10.06
CA LEU A 190 -17.27 -9.23 9.07
C LEU A 190 -16.76 -9.47 7.65
N GLY A 191 -15.63 -10.17 7.49
CA GLY A 191 -14.99 -10.34 6.18
C GLY A 191 -14.09 -9.15 5.79
N ILE A 192 -13.51 -8.48 6.78
CA ILE A 192 -12.48 -7.46 6.61
C ILE A 192 -11.11 -8.14 6.69
N MET A 193 -10.27 -7.98 5.67
CA MET A 193 -8.90 -8.50 5.71
C MET A 193 -8.09 -7.77 6.79
N VAL A 194 -7.42 -8.53 7.65
CA VAL A 194 -6.49 -7.98 8.65
C VAL A 194 -5.17 -7.67 7.96
N ASP A 195 -4.80 -6.40 7.91
CA ASP A 195 -3.55 -5.94 7.31
C ASP A 195 -2.50 -5.71 8.39
N ILE A 196 -1.38 -6.43 8.24
CA ILE A 196 -0.25 -6.41 9.18
C ILE A 196 0.91 -5.51 8.71
N SER A 197 0.73 -4.72 7.66
CA SER A 197 1.68 -3.65 7.35
C SER A 197 1.76 -2.67 8.52
N HIS A 198 2.92 -2.09 8.77
CA HIS A 198 3.20 -1.15 9.86
C HIS A 198 3.21 -1.71 11.29
N VAL A 199 2.71 -2.90 11.53
CA VAL A 199 2.67 -3.44 12.91
C VAL A 199 4.05 -3.87 13.40
N SER A 200 4.25 -3.88 14.72
CA SER A 200 5.45 -4.45 15.34
C SER A 200 5.54 -5.95 15.11
N ASP A 201 6.74 -6.52 15.23
CA ASP A 201 6.94 -7.98 15.14
C ASP A 201 6.07 -8.71 16.17
N SER A 202 6.00 -8.22 17.41
CA SER A 202 5.15 -8.79 18.45
C SER A 202 3.68 -8.81 18.05
N THR A 203 3.19 -7.69 17.51
CA THR A 203 1.81 -7.61 17.01
C THR A 203 1.55 -8.63 15.89
N PHE A 204 2.48 -8.79 14.94
CA PHE A 204 2.32 -9.80 13.88
C PHE A 204 2.11 -11.20 14.46
N TYR A 205 2.98 -11.62 15.38
CA TYR A 205 2.89 -12.96 15.97
C TYR A 205 1.63 -13.14 16.83
N ASP A 206 1.17 -12.10 17.51
CA ASP A 206 -0.07 -12.17 18.29
C ASP A 206 -1.30 -12.27 17.37
N VAL A 207 -1.37 -11.47 16.30
CA VAL A 207 -2.42 -11.58 15.29
C VAL A 207 -2.46 -12.97 14.68
N LEU A 208 -1.29 -13.52 14.34
CA LEU A 208 -1.16 -14.84 13.73
C LEU A 208 -1.72 -15.96 14.64
N LYS A 209 -1.57 -15.85 15.95
CA LYS A 209 -2.11 -16.83 16.92
C LYS A 209 -3.63 -16.86 16.96
N ILE A 210 -4.28 -15.73 16.72
CA ILE A 210 -5.74 -15.60 16.94
C ILE A 210 -6.56 -15.52 15.67
N THR A 211 -5.99 -15.05 14.55
CA THR A 211 -6.73 -14.95 13.28
C THR A 211 -7.26 -16.30 12.82
N LYS A 212 -8.45 -16.30 12.23
CA LYS A 212 -9.11 -17.48 11.66
C LYS A 212 -9.19 -17.41 10.12
N ALA A 213 -8.71 -16.32 9.55
CA ALA A 213 -8.70 -16.07 8.11
C ALA A 213 -7.28 -15.68 7.67
N PRO A 214 -6.97 -15.80 6.38
CA PRO A 214 -5.68 -15.35 5.85
C PRO A 214 -5.43 -13.87 6.09
N LEU A 215 -4.16 -13.51 6.34
CA LEU A 215 -3.70 -12.15 6.55
C LEU A 215 -3.21 -11.52 5.25
N ILE A 216 -3.18 -10.18 5.19
CA ILE A 216 -2.43 -9.46 4.18
C ILE A 216 -1.36 -8.57 4.83
N ALA A 217 -0.25 -8.36 4.10
CA ALA A 217 0.59 -7.19 4.25
C ALA A 217 0.40 -6.33 3.00
N SER A 218 -0.45 -5.32 3.07
CA SER A 218 -0.92 -4.55 1.91
C SER A 218 0.20 -3.83 1.16
N HIS A 219 1.27 -3.43 1.88
CA HIS A 219 2.43 -2.73 1.34
C HIS A 219 3.64 -2.88 2.26
N SER A 220 4.29 -4.04 2.26
CA SER A 220 5.51 -4.34 3.00
C SER A 220 6.55 -4.97 2.10
N SER A 221 7.82 -4.96 2.52
CA SER A 221 8.93 -5.55 1.76
C SER A 221 9.73 -6.53 2.63
N CYS A 222 10.79 -7.13 2.08
CA CYS A 222 11.58 -8.13 2.77
C CYS A 222 12.71 -7.47 3.57
N ARG A 223 12.78 -7.73 4.87
CA ARG A 223 13.80 -7.18 5.79
C ARG A 223 15.22 -7.64 5.44
N LYS A 224 15.35 -8.76 4.73
CA LYS A 224 16.63 -9.24 4.21
C LYS A 224 17.41 -8.15 3.47
N PHE A 225 16.74 -7.33 2.66
CA PHE A 225 17.38 -6.27 1.86
C PHE A 225 17.54 -4.95 2.62
N THR A 226 16.91 -4.85 3.79
CA THR A 226 16.98 -3.69 4.69
C THR A 226 17.19 -4.14 6.13
N PRO A 227 18.33 -4.78 6.47
CA PRO A 227 18.57 -5.31 7.80
C PRO A 227 18.34 -4.30 8.90
N GLY A 228 17.62 -4.71 9.97
CA GLY A 228 17.29 -3.85 11.11
C GLY A 228 16.07 -2.94 10.89
N PHE A 229 15.49 -2.89 9.69
CA PHE A 229 14.29 -2.10 9.42
C PHE A 229 13.02 -2.92 9.69
N GLN A 230 12.48 -2.78 10.89
CA GLN A 230 11.34 -3.59 11.36
C GLN A 230 10.02 -3.30 10.61
N ARG A 231 9.94 -2.23 9.83
CA ARG A 231 8.79 -1.97 8.95
C ARG A 231 8.64 -3.05 7.86
N ASN A 232 9.75 -3.68 7.47
CA ASN A 232 9.77 -4.80 6.55
C ASN A 232 9.67 -6.13 7.29
N MET A 233 9.12 -7.15 6.63
CA MET A 233 8.91 -8.48 7.20
C MET A 233 10.20 -9.31 7.24
N SER A 234 10.46 -9.97 8.35
CA SER A 234 11.55 -10.95 8.46
C SER A 234 11.24 -12.21 7.66
N ASP A 235 12.27 -13.02 7.39
CA ASP A 235 12.09 -14.29 6.68
C ASP A 235 11.14 -15.26 7.40
N ASP A 236 11.17 -15.28 8.74
CA ASP A 236 10.24 -16.09 9.54
C ASP A 236 8.80 -15.59 9.40
N MET A 237 8.60 -14.27 9.47
CA MET A 237 7.27 -13.67 9.28
C MET A 237 6.69 -13.99 7.89
N ILE A 238 7.52 -13.92 6.83
CA ILE A 238 7.10 -14.23 5.46
C ILE A 238 6.67 -15.70 5.35
N LYS A 239 7.46 -16.64 5.90
CA LYS A 239 7.11 -18.06 5.95
C LYS A 239 5.79 -18.31 6.65
N LYS A 240 5.61 -17.69 7.83
CA LYS A 240 4.39 -17.83 8.63
C LYS A 240 3.18 -17.20 7.99
N LEU A 241 3.36 -16.08 7.28
CA LEU A 241 2.30 -15.49 6.47
C LEU A 241 1.86 -16.47 5.37
N GLY A 242 2.80 -17.12 4.68
CA GLY A 242 2.51 -18.16 3.69
C GLY A 242 1.78 -19.36 4.31
N GLU A 243 2.24 -19.87 5.46
CA GLU A 243 1.59 -20.97 6.20
C GLU A 243 0.15 -20.61 6.61
N ASN A 244 -0.13 -19.34 6.91
CA ASN A 244 -1.46 -18.82 7.19
C ASN A 244 -2.35 -18.71 5.94
N GLY A 245 -1.80 -18.89 4.74
CA GLY A 245 -2.50 -18.67 3.46
C GLY A 245 -2.52 -17.22 3.01
N GLY A 246 -1.84 -16.34 3.70
CA GLY A 246 -1.81 -14.90 3.45
C GLY A 246 -1.00 -14.48 2.24
N VAL A 247 -0.88 -13.17 2.04
CA VAL A 247 -0.12 -12.57 0.92
C VAL A 247 0.62 -11.31 1.37
N ILE A 248 1.87 -11.15 0.94
CA ILE A 248 2.64 -9.91 1.04
C ILE A 248 2.60 -9.17 -0.30
N GLN A 249 2.19 -7.91 -0.29
CA GLN A 249 2.21 -7.01 -1.42
C GLN A 249 3.45 -6.11 -1.28
N ILE A 250 4.39 -6.23 -2.24
CA ILE A 250 5.70 -5.58 -2.15
C ILE A 250 5.57 -4.08 -2.31
N ASN A 251 6.04 -3.33 -1.30
CA ASN A 251 6.14 -1.87 -1.31
C ASN A 251 7.25 -1.43 -2.29
N PHE A 252 6.99 -0.38 -3.09
CA PHE A 252 7.93 0.10 -4.09
C PHE A 252 8.81 1.27 -3.61
N GLY A 253 8.56 1.87 -2.46
CA GLY A 253 9.41 2.93 -1.94
C GLY A 253 10.88 2.49 -1.81
N SER A 254 11.82 3.20 -2.41
CA SER A 254 13.22 2.79 -2.52
C SER A 254 13.89 2.53 -1.17
N ALA A 255 13.48 3.26 -0.12
CA ALA A 255 13.97 3.04 1.24
C ALA A 255 13.49 1.73 1.88
N PHE A 256 12.44 1.12 1.35
CA PHE A 256 11.91 -0.19 1.77
C PHE A 256 12.57 -1.35 1.00
N LEU A 257 13.23 -1.01 -0.12
CA LEU A 257 13.77 -1.99 -1.05
C LEU A 257 15.29 -2.21 -0.87
N ASP A 258 16.03 -1.15 -0.52
CA ASP A 258 17.50 -1.21 -0.51
C ASP A 258 18.08 -0.42 0.66
N SER A 259 18.90 -1.11 1.48
CA SER A 259 19.55 -0.52 2.65
C SER A 259 20.59 0.55 2.28
N ALA A 260 21.27 0.42 1.16
CA ALA A 260 22.26 1.41 0.71
C ALA A 260 21.57 2.69 0.23
N VAL A 261 20.47 2.56 -0.51
CA VAL A 261 19.63 3.69 -0.92
C VAL A 261 19.05 4.40 0.31
N ARG A 262 18.54 3.64 1.27
CA ARG A 262 18.01 4.18 2.54
C ARG A 262 19.08 4.94 3.31
N ALA A 263 20.24 4.33 3.52
CA ALA A 263 21.35 4.93 4.27
C ALA A 263 21.89 6.20 3.58
N GLY A 264 22.07 6.16 2.26
CA GLY A 264 22.56 7.29 1.49
C GLY A 264 21.60 8.49 1.49
N ASN A 265 20.29 8.24 1.33
CA ASN A 265 19.30 9.31 1.41
C ASN A 265 19.18 9.89 2.84
N GLU A 266 19.29 9.07 3.87
CA GLU A 266 19.32 9.52 5.26
C GLU A 266 20.58 10.36 5.56
N GLU A 267 21.73 9.99 5.00
CA GLU A 267 22.96 10.79 5.11
C GLU A 267 22.79 12.15 4.41
N ASN A 268 22.23 12.18 3.19
CA ASN A 268 21.95 13.42 2.48
C ASN A 268 20.98 14.32 3.27
N ARG A 269 19.94 13.73 3.86
CA ARG A 269 19.00 14.46 4.71
C ARG A 269 19.70 15.10 5.92
N LYS A 270 20.59 14.37 6.59
CA LYS A 270 21.36 14.88 7.74
C LYS A 270 22.33 16.01 7.33
N LYS A 271 23.01 15.88 6.18
CA LYS A 271 23.89 16.93 5.64
C LYS A 271 23.11 18.20 5.33
N LEU A 272 21.95 18.06 4.68
CA LEU A 272 21.08 19.20 4.38
C LEU A 272 20.59 19.88 5.67
N GLN A 273 20.16 19.10 6.66
CA GLN A 273 19.70 19.65 7.93
C GLN A 273 20.82 20.42 8.63
N ALA A 274 22.03 19.88 8.71
CA ALA A 274 23.18 20.57 9.28
C ALA A 274 23.51 21.88 8.56
N LEU A 275 23.43 21.89 7.22
CA LEU A 275 23.65 23.10 6.41
C LEU A 275 22.60 24.18 6.70
N LEU A 276 21.34 23.81 6.89
CA LEU A 276 20.26 24.74 7.23
C LEU A 276 20.41 25.25 8.67
N ASP A 277 20.74 24.38 9.61
CA ASP A 277 20.95 24.72 11.02
C ASP A 277 22.11 25.74 11.20
N GLU A 278 23.21 25.57 10.46
CA GLU A 278 24.34 26.55 10.43
C GLU A 278 23.87 27.93 9.99
N GLN A 279 22.83 28.05 9.18
CA GLN A 279 22.28 29.30 8.69
C GLN A 279 21.06 29.77 9.51
N GLY A 280 20.68 29.04 10.55
CA GLY A 280 19.52 29.34 11.38
C GLY A 280 18.18 29.23 10.64
N LEU A 281 18.12 28.41 9.56
CA LEU A 281 16.94 28.25 8.70
C LEU A 281 16.24 26.92 8.97
N LYS A 282 14.93 26.92 8.77
CA LYS A 282 14.12 25.71 8.66
C LYS A 282 13.85 25.39 7.19
N ALA A 283 13.65 24.13 6.85
CA ALA A 283 13.34 23.72 5.47
C ALA A 283 12.08 24.37 4.89
N THR A 284 11.17 24.86 5.76
CA THR A 284 9.94 25.59 5.39
C THR A 284 10.15 27.07 5.11
N ASP A 285 11.34 27.62 5.40
CA ASP A 285 11.63 29.02 5.21
C ASP A 285 11.89 29.34 3.73
N SER A 286 11.36 30.43 3.23
CA SER A 286 11.54 30.83 1.82
C SER A 286 13.01 31.01 1.43
N LEU A 287 13.86 31.43 2.37
CA LEU A 287 15.30 31.57 2.18
C LEU A 287 16.03 30.23 2.08
N ALA A 288 15.45 29.15 2.57
CA ALA A 288 16.03 27.82 2.47
C ALA A 288 15.87 27.21 1.06
N ALA A 289 14.86 27.61 0.30
CA ALA A 289 14.54 27.01 -1.00
C ALA A 289 15.73 26.97 -1.98
N PRO A 290 16.47 28.06 -2.24
CA PRO A 290 17.62 28.03 -3.16
C PRO A 290 18.77 27.17 -2.62
N ILE A 291 18.95 27.09 -1.30
CA ILE A 291 19.97 26.26 -0.66
C ILE A 291 19.61 24.77 -0.84
N ILE A 292 18.34 24.41 -0.60
CA ILE A 292 17.83 23.06 -0.80
C ILE A 292 18.00 22.65 -2.27
N GLU A 293 17.61 23.51 -3.21
CA GLU A 293 17.75 23.24 -4.64
C GLU A 293 19.20 23.00 -5.06
N GLN A 294 20.13 23.84 -4.58
CA GLN A 294 21.55 23.66 -4.87
C GLN A 294 22.08 22.38 -4.24
N PHE A 295 21.74 22.12 -2.98
CA PHE A 295 22.16 20.90 -2.29
C PHE A 295 21.68 19.63 -3.02
N GLN A 296 20.42 19.61 -3.49
CA GLN A 296 19.83 18.48 -4.21
C GLN A 296 20.50 18.26 -5.58
N LYS A 297 20.94 19.33 -6.26
CA LYS A 297 21.73 19.21 -7.50
C LYS A 297 23.09 18.55 -7.26
N GLU A 298 23.73 18.85 -6.13
CA GLU A 298 25.04 18.31 -5.76
C GLU A 298 24.93 16.90 -5.12
N ASN A 299 23.83 16.63 -4.45
CA ASN A 299 23.54 15.39 -3.74
C ASN A 299 22.16 14.83 -4.18
N PRO A 300 22.06 14.30 -5.41
CA PRO A 300 20.80 13.82 -5.94
C PRO A 300 20.25 12.66 -5.09
N SER A 301 18.94 12.54 -5.02
CA SER A 301 18.26 11.41 -4.37
C SER A 301 18.67 10.08 -5.01
N LEU A 302 18.91 9.09 -4.17
CA LEU A 302 19.20 7.74 -4.60
C LEU A 302 17.90 6.96 -4.75
N PHE A 303 17.84 6.10 -5.76
CA PHE A 303 16.65 5.26 -6.04
C PHE A 303 17.07 3.80 -6.20
N ALA A 304 16.21 2.91 -5.75
CA ALA A 304 16.22 1.53 -6.20
C ALA A 304 15.81 1.45 -7.68
N ASP A 305 15.85 0.27 -8.27
CA ASP A 305 15.32 0.03 -9.62
C ASP A 305 14.29 -1.12 -9.60
N VAL A 306 13.62 -1.31 -10.74
CA VAL A 306 12.61 -2.37 -10.90
C VAL A 306 13.16 -3.78 -10.65
N LYS A 307 14.47 -4.02 -10.82
CA LYS A 307 15.09 -5.33 -10.58
C LYS A 307 15.13 -5.65 -9.09
N ILE A 308 15.37 -4.63 -8.26
CA ILE A 308 15.36 -4.82 -6.80
C ILE A 308 13.94 -5.15 -6.32
N VAL A 309 12.88 -4.58 -6.91
CA VAL A 309 11.51 -5.02 -6.61
C VAL A 309 11.32 -6.49 -6.96
N ALA A 310 11.81 -6.93 -8.12
CA ALA A 310 11.75 -8.33 -8.51
C ALA A 310 12.59 -9.25 -7.58
N ASP A 311 13.72 -8.76 -7.02
CA ASP A 311 14.51 -9.50 -6.02
C ASP A 311 13.69 -9.77 -4.75
N HIS A 312 12.88 -8.82 -4.32
CA HIS A 312 11.95 -9.02 -3.20
C HIS A 312 10.89 -10.07 -3.52
N ILE A 313 10.35 -10.06 -4.73
CA ILE A 313 9.37 -11.06 -5.19
C ILE A 313 10.01 -12.44 -5.20
N ASP A 314 11.19 -12.60 -5.80
CA ASP A 314 11.96 -13.87 -5.80
C ASP A 314 12.20 -14.39 -4.38
N HIS A 315 12.51 -13.48 -3.45
CA HIS A 315 12.76 -13.86 -2.07
C HIS A 315 11.51 -14.40 -1.38
N VAL A 316 10.36 -13.74 -1.56
CA VAL A 316 9.08 -14.26 -1.04
C VAL A 316 8.72 -15.60 -1.67
N VAL A 317 8.86 -15.72 -3.00
CA VAL A 317 8.61 -16.99 -3.70
C VAL A 317 9.48 -18.12 -3.16
N THR A 318 10.75 -17.84 -2.87
CA THR A 318 11.67 -18.82 -2.28
C THR A 318 11.24 -19.26 -0.87
N LEU A 319 10.71 -18.35 -0.06
CA LEU A 319 10.36 -18.61 1.34
C LEU A 319 8.96 -19.20 1.53
N ALA A 320 7.99 -18.67 0.80
CA ALA A 320 6.55 -18.94 1.00
C ALA A 320 5.87 -19.54 -0.23
N GLY A 321 6.46 -19.41 -1.42
CA GLY A 321 5.86 -19.85 -2.68
C GLY A 321 5.18 -18.73 -3.45
N ILE A 322 4.89 -19.02 -4.72
CA ILE A 322 4.34 -18.07 -5.70
C ILE A 322 2.93 -17.57 -5.35
N ASP A 323 2.20 -18.28 -4.51
CA ASP A 323 0.81 -17.94 -4.14
C ASP A 323 0.71 -16.84 -3.07
N HIS A 324 1.85 -16.34 -2.57
CA HIS A 324 1.91 -15.50 -1.37
C HIS A 324 2.53 -14.12 -1.60
N VAL A 325 2.66 -13.67 -2.86
CA VAL A 325 3.27 -12.37 -3.20
C VAL A 325 2.44 -11.62 -4.24
N GLY A 326 2.48 -10.29 -4.18
CA GLY A 326 1.85 -9.38 -5.14
C GLY A 326 2.44 -7.97 -5.07
N PHE A 327 1.73 -7.00 -5.61
CA PHE A 327 2.14 -5.59 -5.71
C PHE A 327 1.41 -4.74 -4.67
N GLY A 328 2.14 -3.97 -3.90
CA GLY A 328 1.62 -2.98 -2.95
C GLY A 328 2.46 -1.71 -3.02
N SER A 329 2.34 -0.99 -4.12
CA SER A 329 3.30 0.02 -4.58
C SER A 329 3.56 1.15 -3.59
N ASP A 330 2.53 1.55 -2.84
CA ASP A 330 2.53 2.76 -2.04
C ASP A 330 2.64 4.03 -2.91
N PHE A 331 2.12 3.96 -4.15
CA PHE A 331 2.01 5.11 -5.04
C PHE A 331 1.23 6.24 -4.36
N ASP A 332 1.69 7.47 -4.57
CA ASP A 332 1.20 8.68 -3.91
C ASP A 332 1.49 8.77 -2.39
N GLY A 333 2.08 7.73 -1.76
CA GLY A 333 2.39 7.66 -0.33
C GLY A 333 3.87 7.88 0.02
N VAL A 334 4.78 7.54 -0.89
CA VAL A 334 6.23 7.56 -0.63
C VAL A 334 6.98 8.76 -1.23
N GLY A 335 6.26 9.74 -1.76
CA GLY A 335 6.84 10.92 -2.40
C GLY A 335 7.77 10.56 -3.58
N ASP A 336 8.81 11.35 -3.82
CA ASP A 336 9.80 11.07 -4.87
C ASP A 336 10.84 10.05 -4.38
N SER A 337 10.39 8.82 -4.09
CA SER A 337 11.27 7.72 -3.69
C SER A 337 11.03 6.42 -4.49
N LEU A 338 10.22 6.49 -5.52
CA LEU A 338 9.86 5.32 -6.34
C LEU A 338 11.05 4.84 -7.18
N PRO A 339 11.13 3.53 -7.51
CA PRO A 339 12.26 2.96 -8.22
C PRO A 339 12.34 3.45 -9.67
N THR A 340 13.54 3.46 -10.20
CA THR A 340 13.72 3.63 -11.65
C THR A 340 13.05 2.48 -12.38
N GLY A 341 12.17 2.81 -13.33
CA GLY A 341 11.35 1.85 -14.06
C GLY A 341 9.99 1.54 -13.44
N LEU A 342 9.69 2.13 -12.25
CA LEU A 342 8.38 2.02 -11.58
C LEU A 342 7.99 3.36 -10.92
N LYS A 343 8.09 4.47 -11.68
CA LYS A 343 7.83 5.82 -11.18
C LYS A 343 6.35 6.18 -11.07
N ASP A 344 5.48 5.47 -11.75
CA ASP A 344 4.03 5.65 -11.69
C ASP A 344 3.28 4.39 -12.15
N VAL A 345 1.96 4.43 -12.04
CA VAL A 345 1.07 3.31 -12.37
C VAL A 345 1.11 2.87 -13.84
N SER A 346 1.72 3.63 -14.76
CA SER A 346 1.87 3.24 -16.17
C SER A 346 2.99 2.22 -16.40
N GLN A 347 3.80 1.92 -15.36
CA GLN A 347 5.05 1.19 -15.52
C GLN A 347 5.02 -0.25 -15.00
N PHE A 348 3.88 -0.79 -14.60
CA PHE A 348 3.75 -2.22 -14.23
C PHE A 348 4.29 -3.19 -15.29
N PRO A 349 4.14 -2.94 -16.62
CA PRO A 349 4.74 -3.81 -17.63
C PRO A 349 6.26 -3.98 -17.48
N ASN A 350 6.98 -2.99 -16.93
CA ASN A 350 8.42 -3.10 -16.69
C ASN A 350 8.75 -4.15 -15.62
N LEU A 351 7.92 -4.26 -14.57
CA LEU A 351 8.09 -5.27 -13.55
C LEU A 351 7.72 -6.66 -14.08
N ILE A 352 6.64 -6.78 -14.84
CA ILE A 352 6.27 -8.03 -15.52
C ILE A 352 7.39 -8.48 -16.46
N TYR A 353 7.96 -7.57 -17.24
CA TYR A 353 9.11 -7.87 -18.10
C TYR A 353 10.30 -8.42 -17.31
N GLU A 354 10.63 -7.81 -16.17
CA GLU A 354 11.72 -8.29 -15.33
C GLU A 354 11.44 -9.68 -14.75
N LEU A 355 10.20 -9.97 -14.34
CA LEU A 355 9.80 -11.29 -13.86
C LEU A 355 9.87 -12.35 -14.99
N LEU A 356 9.42 -12.01 -16.20
CA LEU A 356 9.55 -12.89 -17.36
C LEU A 356 11.01 -13.23 -17.67
N LYS A 357 11.93 -12.26 -17.58
CA LYS A 357 13.37 -12.49 -17.74
C LYS A 357 13.94 -13.48 -16.72
N ARG A 358 13.35 -13.52 -15.54
CA ARG A 358 13.72 -14.45 -14.45
C ARG A 358 13.09 -15.84 -14.60
N GLY A 359 12.28 -16.04 -15.66
CA GLY A 359 11.68 -17.33 -15.98
C GLY A 359 10.33 -17.59 -15.34
N TYR A 360 9.66 -16.55 -14.81
CA TYR A 360 8.27 -16.67 -14.36
C TYR A 360 7.38 -17.06 -15.54
N SER A 361 6.53 -18.05 -15.34
CA SER A 361 5.53 -18.45 -16.32
C SER A 361 4.37 -17.45 -16.38
N GLU A 362 3.58 -17.51 -17.45
CA GLU A 362 2.34 -16.73 -17.55
C GLU A 362 1.40 -16.98 -16.36
N ALA A 363 1.32 -18.22 -15.87
CA ALA A 363 0.53 -18.56 -14.71
C ALA A 363 1.06 -17.90 -13.42
N ASP A 364 2.37 -17.81 -13.27
CA ASP A 364 3.00 -17.11 -12.13
C ASP A 364 2.75 -15.60 -12.21
N ILE A 365 2.90 -15.01 -13.39
CA ILE A 365 2.60 -13.59 -13.62
C ILE A 365 1.15 -13.27 -13.23
N LYS A 366 0.19 -14.09 -13.67
CA LYS A 366 -1.22 -13.93 -13.27
C LYS A 366 -1.41 -13.91 -11.75
N LYS A 367 -0.71 -14.80 -11.05
CA LYS A 367 -0.78 -14.88 -9.56
C LYS A 367 -0.25 -13.61 -8.91
N VAL A 368 0.94 -13.19 -9.29
CA VAL A 368 1.60 -12.01 -8.71
C VAL A 368 0.85 -10.71 -9.06
N CYS A 369 0.32 -10.60 -10.29
CA CYS A 369 -0.44 -9.43 -10.72
C CYS A 369 -1.69 -9.18 -9.88
N GLY A 370 -2.40 -10.23 -9.44
CA GLY A 370 -3.64 -9.98 -8.69
C GLY A 370 -4.34 -11.22 -8.15
N ALA A 371 -4.17 -12.37 -8.77
CA ALA A 371 -4.92 -13.57 -8.37
C ALA A 371 -4.66 -13.95 -6.90
N ASN A 372 -3.45 -13.73 -6.37
CA ASN A 372 -3.10 -14.03 -5.00
C ASN A 372 -3.88 -13.19 -3.98
N VAL A 373 -3.91 -11.86 -4.12
CA VAL A 373 -4.65 -11.00 -3.19
C VAL A 373 -6.16 -11.16 -3.35
N LEU A 374 -6.65 -11.37 -4.57
CA LEU A 374 -8.07 -11.63 -4.81
C LEU A 374 -8.51 -12.97 -4.17
N ARG A 375 -7.64 -13.99 -4.18
CA ARG A 375 -7.85 -15.25 -3.44
C ARG A 375 -7.97 -15.00 -1.94
N VAL A 376 -7.02 -14.28 -1.34
CA VAL A 376 -7.06 -13.98 0.09
C VAL A 376 -8.33 -13.20 0.45
N TRP A 377 -8.67 -12.18 -0.32
CA TRP A 377 -9.90 -11.42 -0.09
C TRP A 377 -11.15 -12.32 -0.18
N ASN A 378 -11.20 -13.22 -1.15
CA ASN A 378 -12.29 -14.18 -1.32
C ASN A 378 -12.39 -15.14 -0.11
N GLU A 379 -11.26 -15.69 0.34
CA GLU A 379 -11.20 -16.59 1.49
C GLU A 379 -11.66 -15.91 2.80
N VAL A 380 -11.27 -14.65 3.01
CA VAL A 380 -11.71 -13.85 4.16
C VAL A 380 -13.22 -13.61 4.12
N GLN A 381 -13.78 -13.26 2.96
CA GLN A 381 -15.23 -13.10 2.81
C GLN A 381 -15.99 -14.43 2.98
N ALA A 382 -15.46 -15.52 2.43
CA ALA A 382 -16.05 -16.86 2.57
C ALA A 382 -16.07 -17.32 4.03
N PHE A 383 -15.00 -17.04 4.79
CA PHE A 383 -14.97 -17.32 6.22
C PHE A 383 -16.09 -16.58 6.97
N ALA A 384 -16.29 -15.30 6.71
CA ALA A 384 -17.36 -14.52 7.34
C ALA A 384 -18.76 -15.06 6.99
N GLN A 385 -18.98 -15.48 5.76
CA GLN A 385 -20.26 -16.03 5.30
C GLN A 385 -20.55 -17.43 5.88
N SER A 386 -19.53 -18.14 6.39
CA SER A 386 -19.70 -19.47 7.01
C SER A 386 -20.15 -19.41 8.47
N LYS A 387 -20.30 -18.22 9.06
CA LYS A 387 -20.73 -17.97 10.44
C LYS A 387 -22.21 -17.68 10.52
#